data_bdc4570abe530d038c8614f54fede7b7
#
_entry.id   bdc4570abe530d038c8614f54fede7b7
#
_cell.length_a   1.000
_cell.length_b   1.000
_cell.length_c   1.000
_cell.angle_alpha   90.00
_cell.angle_beta   90.00
_cell.angle_gamma   90.00
#
_symmetry.space_group_name_H-M   'P 1'
#
loop_
_entity.id
_entity.type
_entity.pdbx_description
1 polymer ?
#
loop_
_entity_poly.entity_id
_entity_poly.type
_entity_poly.pdbx_seq_one_letter_code
_entity_poly.pdbx_strand_id
1 'polypeptide(L)'
;MLVKTIPATEGWDETSDTFVSTPEITLTLEHSLISVSKWESKWKKPFLAQDNKSNEELRDYISCMTISPTNIDPMIYRTMPVNIVNEIYEYVNDSMTATRIVSNKKGRQQSPEQPTSELIYYWMIQCGIPFECQKWHLSRLLKLIEVCNAKSEIGRASCRERV
;
A
#
# COMPACT_ATOMS: atom_id res chain seq x y z
N MET A 1 4.23 -9.54 -4.72
CA MET A 1 4.57 -8.93 -6.02
C MET A 1 3.54 -9.33 -7.06
N LEU A 2 2.97 -8.37 -7.77
CA LEU A 2 2.01 -8.56 -8.85
C LEU A 2 2.67 -8.23 -10.18
N VAL A 3 2.48 -9.10 -11.19
CA VAL A 3 2.93 -8.83 -12.56
C VAL A 3 1.70 -8.66 -13.43
N LYS A 4 1.60 -7.52 -14.12
CA LYS A 4 0.48 -7.19 -15.02
C LYS A 4 0.98 -6.68 -16.35
N THR A 5 0.41 -7.23 -17.42
CA THR A 5 0.62 -6.74 -18.79
C THR A 5 -0.49 -5.77 -19.13
N ILE A 6 -0.10 -4.56 -19.50
CA ILE A 6 -1.00 -3.51 -19.99
C ILE A 6 -0.96 -3.58 -21.51
N PRO A 7 -2.10 -3.78 -22.17
CA PRO A 7 -2.15 -3.87 -23.62
C PRO A 7 -1.77 -2.53 -24.26
N ALA A 8 -1.29 -2.58 -25.48
CA ALA A 8 -1.16 -1.40 -26.31
C ALA A 8 -2.52 -0.70 -26.43
N THR A 9 -2.53 0.61 -26.24
CA THR A 9 -3.75 1.42 -26.40
C THR A 9 -3.49 2.56 -27.37
N GLU A 10 -4.50 2.81 -28.21
CA GLU A 10 -4.51 3.95 -29.11
C GLU A 10 -5.82 4.72 -28.88
N GLY A 11 -5.73 6.02 -28.77
CA GLY A 11 -6.90 6.85 -28.52
C GLY A 11 -6.59 8.34 -28.56
N TRP A 12 -7.65 9.13 -28.52
CA TRP A 12 -7.56 10.57 -28.42
C TRP A 12 -7.59 10.98 -26.94
N ASP A 13 -6.59 11.73 -26.51
CA ASP A 13 -6.58 12.34 -25.18
C ASP A 13 -7.26 13.71 -25.26
N GLU A 14 -8.47 13.81 -24.74
CA GLU A 14 -9.26 15.05 -24.73
C GLU A 14 -8.61 16.16 -23.89
N THR A 15 -7.75 15.80 -22.93
CA THR A 15 -7.10 16.78 -22.04
C THR A 15 -5.95 17.48 -22.71
N SER A 16 -5.18 16.77 -23.53
CA SER A 16 -4.02 17.31 -24.25
C SER A 16 -4.32 17.61 -25.71
N ASP A 17 -5.53 17.28 -26.20
CA ASP A 17 -5.98 17.41 -27.59
C ASP A 17 -5.02 16.73 -28.59
N THR A 18 -4.51 15.53 -28.21
CA THR A 18 -3.53 14.79 -28.98
C THR A 18 -3.90 13.32 -29.12
N PHE A 19 -3.50 12.72 -30.24
CA PHE A 19 -3.56 11.27 -30.41
C PHE A 19 -2.45 10.60 -29.61
N VAL A 20 -2.82 9.68 -28.72
CA VAL A 20 -1.91 8.95 -27.86
C VAL A 20 -1.89 7.49 -28.28
N SER A 21 -0.70 6.98 -28.52
CA SER A 21 -0.43 5.56 -28.74
C SER A 21 0.56 5.09 -27.68
N THR A 22 0.16 4.09 -26.88
CA THR A 22 1.04 3.48 -25.89
C THR A 22 1.31 2.02 -26.26
N PRO A 23 2.58 1.57 -26.17
CA PRO A 23 2.93 0.19 -26.45
C PRO A 23 2.43 -0.75 -25.36
N GLU A 24 2.34 -2.05 -25.67
CA GLU A 24 2.15 -3.07 -24.65
C GLU A 24 3.34 -3.08 -23.70
N ILE A 25 3.06 -3.11 -22.40
CA ILE A 25 4.10 -3.12 -21.37
C ILE A 25 3.71 -4.03 -20.20
N THR A 26 4.69 -4.78 -19.67
CA THR A 26 4.52 -5.60 -18.48
C THR A 26 5.11 -4.90 -17.27
N LEU A 27 4.28 -4.63 -16.27
CA LEU A 27 4.65 -3.98 -15.02
C LEU A 27 4.80 -5.00 -13.89
N THR A 28 5.85 -4.82 -13.10
CA THR A 28 6.01 -5.49 -11.81
C THR A 28 5.69 -4.49 -10.69
N LEU A 29 4.67 -4.80 -9.90
CA LEU A 29 4.08 -3.93 -8.90
C LEU A 29 4.20 -4.54 -7.49
N GLU A 30 4.39 -3.69 -6.48
CA GLU A 30 4.28 -4.10 -5.07
C GLU A 30 3.59 -3.02 -4.24
N HIS A 31 2.54 -3.44 -3.53
CA HIS A 31 1.88 -2.61 -2.52
C HIS A 31 2.70 -2.63 -1.23
N SER A 32 3.70 -1.77 -1.13
CA SER A 32 4.65 -1.74 -0.04
C SER A 32 4.60 -0.43 0.74
N LEU A 33 5.22 -0.40 1.93
CA LEU A 33 5.35 0.84 2.70
C LEU A 33 6.11 1.92 1.92
N ILE A 34 7.10 1.51 1.11
CA ILE A 34 7.84 2.43 0.23
C ILE A 34 6.89 3.09 -0.79
N SER A 35 5.99 2.32 -1.40
CA SER A 35 5.03 2.84 -2.38
C SER A 35 4.07 3.84 -1.75
N VAL A 36 3.58 3.55 -0.54
CA VAL A 36 2.72 4.44 0.24
C VAL A 36 3.47 5.74 0.58
N SER A 37 4.70 5.63 1.09
CA SER A 37 5.51 6.80 1.44
C SER A 37 5.77 7.72 0.23
N LYS A 38 6.04 7.16 -0.96
CA LYS A 38 6.18 7.94 -2.21
C LYS A 38 4.92 8.72 -2.54
N TRP A 39 3.77 8.07 -2.44
CA TRP A 39 2.48 8.70 -2.75
C TRP A 39 2.13 9.78 -1.73
N GLU A 40 2.27 9.51 -0.42
CA GLU A 40 2.01 10.47 0.65
C GLU A 40 2.93 11.70 0.57
N SER A 41 4.20 11.51 0.20
CA SER A 41 5.13 12.62 0.00
C SER A 41 4.73 13.53 -1.16
N LYS A 42 4.05 13.00 -2.18
CA LYS A 42 3.58 13.76 -3.33
C LYS A 42 2.26 14.47 -3.04
N TRP A 43 1.27 13.73 -2.54
CA TRP A 43 -0.11 14.23 -2.38
C TRP A 43 -0.35 14.93 -1.03
N LYS A 44 0.56 14.78 -0.05
CA LYS A 44 0.45 15.34 1.30
C LYS A 44 -0.83 14.93 2.03
N LYS A 45 -1.28 13.71 1.77
CA LYS A 45 -2.47 13.08 2.36
C LYS A 45 -2.13 11.69 2.89
N PRO A 46 -2.74 11.23 4.00
CA PRO A 46 -2.55 9.85 4.46
C PRO A 46 -3.20 8.86 3.49
N PHE A 47 -2.43 7.92 2.98
CA PHE A 47 -2.92 6.95 1.98
C PHE A 47 -3.99 6.00 2.54
N LEU A 48 -3.83 5.58 3.80
CA LEU A 48 -4.74 4.63 4.46
C LEU A 48 -6.01 5.28 5.01
N ALA A 49 -6.18 6.60 4.86
CA ALA A 49 -7.43 7.26 5.19
C ALA A 49 -8.58 6.75 4.31
N GLN A 50 -9.77 6.68 4.90
CA GLN A 50 -10.99 6.25 4.20
C GLN A 50 -11.56 7.32 3.26
N ASP A 51 -10.79 8.34 2.92
CA ASP A 51 -11.21 9.40 2.02
C ASP A 51 -11.33 8.88 0.59
N ASN A 52 -12.32 9.38 -0.14
CA ASN A 52 -12.48 9.05 -1.55
C ASN A 52 -11.30 9.62 -2.35
N LYS A 53 -10.44 8.73 -2.82
CA LYS A 53 -9.35 9.08 -3.72
C LYS A 53 -9.88 9.31 -5.13
N SER A 54 -9.39 10.33 -5.80
CA SER A 54 -9.72 10.58 -7.20
C SER A 54 -9.10 9.50 -8.11
N ASN A 55 -9.63 9.37 -9.33
CA ASN A 55 -9.05 8.43 -10.31
C ASN A 55 -7.59 8.77 -10.63
N GLU A 56 -7.22 10.04 -10.59
CA GLU A 56 -5.85 10.47 -10.80
C GLU A 56 -4.95 10.02 -9.65
N GLU A 57 -5.37 10.21 -8.40
CA GLU A 57 -4.66 9.75 -7.20
C GLU A 57 -4.47 8.23 -7.20
N LEU A 58 -5.48 7.49 -7.64
CA LEU A 58 -5.43 6.03 -7.74
C LEU A 58 -4.43 5.55 -8.82
N ARG A 59 -4.44 6.16 -9.98
CA ARG A 59 -3.51 5.84 -11.08
C ARG A 59 -2.08 6.24 -10.75
N ASP A 60 -1.89 7.36 -10.07
CA ASP A 60 -0.59 7.80 -9.60
C ASP A 60 -0.03 6.84 -8.53
N TYR A 61 -0.89 6.26 -7.69
CA TYR A 61 -0.46 5.23 -6.74
C TYR A 61 0.09 3.99 -7.44
N ILE A 62 -0.52 3.56 -8.56
CA ILE A 62 0.01 2.44 -9.35
C ILE A 62 1.42 2.75 -9.88
N SER A 63 1.67 4.00 -10.27
CA SER A 63 3.02 4.46 -10.61
C SER A 63 3.99 4.32 -9.44
N CYS A 64 3.58 4.71 -8.23
CA CYS A 64 4.39 4.57 -7.02
C CYS A 64 4.69 3.11 -6.66
N MET A 65 3.77 2.17 -6.98
CA MET A 65 3.92 0.74 -6.77
C MET A 65 4.86 0.07 -7.77
N THR A 66 5.13 0.71 -8.92
CA THR A 66 5.90 0.11 -10.01
C THR A 66 7.37 -0.05 -9.62
N ILE A 67 7.87 -1.29 -9.70
CA ILE A 67 9.25 -1.64 -9.45
C ILE A 67 10.02 -1.73 -10.76
N SER A 68 9.42 -2.34 -11.77
CA SER A 68 10.04 -2.58 -13.08
C SER A 68 8.96 -2.57 -14.18
N PRO A 69 9.29 -2.06 -15.36
CA PRO A 69 10.51 -1.32 -15.71
C PRO A 69 10.59 0.06 -15.05
N THR A 70 11.76 0.68 -15.09
CA THR A 70 11.98 2.08 -14.67
C THR A 70 11.77 3.04 -15.83
N ASN A 71 11.45 4.30 -15.55
CA ASN A 71 11.27 5.35 -16.56
C ASN A 71 10.12 5.08 -17.55
N ILE A 72 8.96 4.75 -16.99
CA ILE A 72 7.74 4.51 -17.77
C ILE A 72 7.09 5.84 -18.11
N ASP A 73 6.60 5.96 -19.33
CA ASP A 73 5.79 7.10 -19.75
C ASP A 73 4.55 7.23 -18.85
N PRO A 74 4.34 8.37 -18.18
CA PRO A 74 3.15 8.59 -17.35
C PRO A 74 1.82 8.36 -18.08
N MET A 75 1.80 8.47 -19.40
CA MET A 75 0.62 8.25 -20.21
C MET A 75 0.11 6.82 -20.10
N ILE A 76 0.99 5.82 -19.91
CA ILE A 76 0.61 4.42 -19.68
C ILE A 76 -0.33 4.26 -18.47
N TYR A 77 -0.06 5.00 -17.40
CA TYR A 77 -0.92 4.97 -16.21
C TYR A 77 -2.25 5.70 -16.43
N ARG A 78 -2.26 6.78 -17.22
CA ARG A 78 -3.46 7.56 -17.54
C ARG A 78 -4.41 6.78 -18.46
N THR A 79 -3.88 6.08 -19.45
CA THR A 79 -4.66 5.32 -20.44
C THR A 79 -4.97 3.89 -20.02
N MET A 80 -4.45 3.45 -18.85
CA MET A 80 -4.65 2.09 -18.35
C MET A 80 -6.15 1.73 -18.29
N PRO A 81 -6.57 0.59 -18.85
CA PRO A 81 -7.96 0.13 -18.79
C PRO A 81 -8.46 -0.04 -17.36
N VAL A 82 -9.72 0.33 -17.11
CA VAL A 82 -10.33 0.32 -15.76
C VAL A 82 -10.35 -1.07 -15.15
N ASN A 83 -10.55 -2.12 -15.95
CA ASN A 83 -10.51 -3.50 -15.47
C ASN A 83 -9.13 -3.85 -14.88
N ILE A 84 -8.04 -3.42 -15.50
CA ILE A 84 -6.67 -3.64 -14.99
C ILE A 84 -6.45 -2.84 -13.71
N VAL A 85 -6.92 -1.60 -13.65
CA VAL A 85 -6.88 -0.79 -12.42
C VAL A 85 -7.60 -1.51 -11.29
N ASN A 86 -8.79 -2.04 -11.52
CA ASN A 86 -9.56 -2.77 -10.52
C ASN A 86 -8.82 -4.03 -10.04
N GLU A 87 -8.25 -4.83 -10.95
CA GLU A 87 -7.47 -6.02 -10.58
C GLU A 87 -6.23 -5.68 -9.72
N ILE A 88 -5.57 -4.54 -10.00
CA ILE A 88 -4.46 -4.05 -9.18
C ILE A 88 -4.97 -3.67 -7.79
N TYR A 89 -6.15 -3.03 -7.69
CA TYR A 89 -6.74 -2.68 -6.39
C TYR A 89 -7.28 -3.87 -5.61
N GLU A 90 -7.72 -4.94 -6.26
CA GLU A 90 -7.98 -6.22 -5.59
C GLU A 90 -6.72 -6.76 -4.91
N TYR A 91 -5.56 -6.68 -5.60
CA TYR A 91 -4.28 -7.05 -5.00
C TYR A 91 -3.89 -6.14 -3.83
N VAL A 92 -4.08 -4.82 -3.95
CA VAL A 92 -3.81 -3.86 -2.87
C VAL A 92 -4.64 -4.18 -1.61
N ASN A 93 -5.88 -4.61 -1.79
CA ASN A 93 -6.82 -4.91 -0.70
C ASN A 93 -6.69 -6.34 -0.16
N ASP A 94 -5.82 -7.18 -0.74
CA ASP A 94 -5.61 -8.53 -0.26
C ASP A 94 -4.96 -8.52 1.13
N SER A 95 -5.48 -9.33 2.01
CA SER A 95 -4.95 -9.47 3.37
C SER A 95 -3.56 -10.10 3.42
N MET A 96 -3.21 -10.91 2.42
CA MET A 96 -1.90 -11.59 2.27
C MET A 96 -1.40 -12.33 3.51
N THR A 97 -2.29 -12.72 4.41
CA THR A 97 -1.94 -13.34 5.70
C THR A 97 -2.92 -14.43 6.11
N ALA A 98 -2.39 -15.51 6.67
CA ALA A 98 -3.17 -16.56 7.32
C ALA A 98 -3.37 -16.30 8.82
N THR A 99 -2.69 -15.32 9.40
CA THR A 99 -2.72 -15.05 10.84
C THR A 99 -4.03 -14.37 11.23
N ARG A 100 -4.77 -15.02 12.13
CA ARG A 100 -5.96 -14.45 12.77
C ARG A 100 -5.63 -14.17 14.22
N ILE A 101 -5.66 -12.89 14.61
CA ILE A 101 -5.50 -12.50 16.02
C ILE A 101 -6.90 -12.34 16.60
N VAL A 102 -7.24 -13.22 17.52
CA VAL A 102 -8.46 -13.09 18.32
C VAL A 102 -8.15 -12.13 19.45
N SER A 103 -8.36 -10.84 19.23
CA SER A 103 -8.24 -9.84 20.28
C SER A 103 -9.57 -9.70 21.00
N ASN A 104 -9.61 -10.08 22.28
CA ASN A 104 -10.72 -9.74 23.19
C ASN A 104 -10.65 -8.26 23.58
N LYS A 105 -10.49 -7.37 22.61
CA LYS A 105 -10.44 -5.91 22.86
C LYS A 105 -11.82 -5.36 23.14
N LYS A 106 -12.30 -5.55 24.37
CA LYS A 106 -13.29 -4.64 24.94
C LYS A 106 -12.55 -3.36 25.35
N GLY A 107 -12.73 -2.27 24.61
CA GLY A 107 -12.48 -0.92 25.10
C GLY A 107 -11.16 -0.24 24.72
N ARG A 108 -10.48 -0.60 23.64
CA ARG A 108 -9.42 0.28 23.15
C ARG A 108 -10.03 1.28 22.16
N GLN A 109 -10.16 2.53 22.59
CA GLN A 109 -10.41 3.65 21.68
C GLN A 109 -9.33 3.59 20.59
N GLN A 110 -9.75 3.42 19.35
CA GLN A 110 -8.86 3.65 18.20
C GLN A 110 -8.37 5.09 18.34
N SER A 111 -7.05 5.28 18.38
CA SER A 111 -6.49 6.62 18.29
C SER A 111 -7.09 7.30 17.08
N PRO A 112 -7.53 8.57 17.18
CA PRO A 112 -8.06 9.32 16.06
C PRO A 112 -6.99 9.61 14.97
N GLU A 113 -5.74 9.24 15.21
CA GLU A 113 -4.65 9.37 14.26
C GLU A 113 -4.79 8.38 13.11
N GLN A 114 -4.92 8.92 11.91
CA GLN A 114 -4.88 8.13 10.69
C GLN A 114 -3.45 7.62 10.48
N PRO A 115 -3.26 6.32 10.22
CA PRO A 115 -1.93 5.77 10.04
C PRO A 115 -1.28 6.31 8.75
N THR A 116 -0.18 7.02 8.90
CA THR A 116 0.69 7.46 7.83
C THR A 116 1.89 6.54 7.69
N SER A 117 2.63 6.65 6.59
CA SER A 117 3.86 5.87 6.39
C SER A 117 4.89 6.12 7.48
N GLU A 118 5.06 7.38 7.94
CA GLU A 118 5.99 7.72 9.01
C GLU A 118 5.59 7.05 10.34
N LEU A 119 4.30 7.00 10.63
CA LEU A 119 3.80 6.33 11.84
C LEU A 119 4.04 4.81 11.78
N ILE A 120 3.90 4.21 10.59
CA ILE A 120 4.19 2.78 10.39
C ILE A 120 5.70 2.52 10.56
N TYR A 121 6.59 3.37 10.04
CA TYR A 121 8.03 3.28 10.27
C TYR A 121 8.36 3.40 11.77
N TYR A 122 7.72 4.30 12.49
CA TYR A 122 7.87 4.40 13.94
C TYR A 122 7.49 3.09 14.64
N TRP A 123 6.35 2.48 14.26
CA TRP A 123 5.94 1.19 14.84
C TRP A 123 6.92 0.07 14.51
N MET A 124 7.50 0.04 13.30
CA MET A 124 8.54 -0.92 12.95
C MET A 124 9.74 -0.81 13.90
N ILE A 125 10.20 0.41 14.16
CA ILE A 125 11.32 0.68 15.08
C ILE A 125 10.98 0.21 16.49
N GLN A 126 9.79 0.54 16.98
CA GLN A 126 9.33 0.13 18.32
C GLN A 126 9.23 -1.40 18.49
N CYS A 127 8.86 -2.09 17.42
CA CYS A 127 8.76 -3.56 17.41
C CYS A 127 10.08 -4.26 17.09
N GLY A 128 11.16 -3.54 16.79
CA GLY A 128 12.44 -4.11 16.34
C GLY A 128 12.33 -4.83 15.00
N ILE A 129 11.42 -4.39 14.10
CA ILE A 129 11.22 -4.99 12.80
C ILE A 129 12.29 -4.46 11.84
N PRO A 130 13.04 -5.34 11.13
CA PRO A 130 14.04 -4.92 10.15
C PRO A 130 13.45 -4.07 9.03
N PHE A 131 14.19 -3.07 8.56
CA PHE A 131 13.73 -2.18 7.49
C PHE A 131 13.51 -2.87 6.14
N GLU A 132 14.12 -4.03 5.91
CA GLU A 132 13.86 -4.85 4.73
C GLU A 132 12.38 -5.21 4.57
N CYS A 133 11.65 -5.30 5.67
CA CYS A 133 10.21 -5.58 5.69
C CYS A 133 9.37 -4.45 5.06
N GLN A 134 9.91 -3.24 4.88
CA GLN A 134 9.24 -2.14 4.18
C GLN A 134 8.90 -2.48 2.71
N LYS A 135 9.60 -3.48 2.13
CA LYS A 135 9.37 -3.97 0.76
C LYS A 135 8.26 -5.02 0.67
N TRP A 136 7.79 -5.53 1.80
CA TRP A 136 6.72 -6.52 1.82
C TRP A 136 5.38 -5.87 1.44
N HIS A 137 4.43 -6.72 1.07
CA HIS A 137 3.04 -6.27 0.94
C HIS A 137 2.59 -5.64 2.27
N LEU A 138 2.01 -4.44 2.18
CA LEU A 138 1.71 -3.62 3.36
C LEU A 138 0.82 -4.36 4.38
N SER A 139 -0.19 -5.09 3.92
CA SER A 139 -1.07 -5.88 4.80
C SER A 139 -0.29 -6.90 5.63
N ARG A 140 0.76 -7.53 5.08
CA ARG A 140 1.64 -8.45 5.81
C ARG A 140 2.46 -7.73 6.87
N LEU A 141 3.00 -6.55 6.53
CA LEU A 141 3.77 -5.73 7.46
C LEU A 141 2.91 -5.26 8.63
N LEU A 142 1.72 -4.73 8.35
CA LEU A 142 0.77 -4.30 9.38
C LEU A 142 0.36 -5.47 10.28
N LYS A 143 0.15 -6.66 9.72
CA LYS A 143 -0.15 -7.86 10.51
C LYS A 143 1.02 -8.27 11.40
N LEU A 144 2.27 -8.14 10.93
CA LEU A 144 3.45 -8.41 11.75
C LEU A 144 3.52 -7.44 12.94
N ILE A 145 3.29 -6.15 12.72
CA ILE A 145 3.23 -5.14 13.79
C ILE A 145 2.15 -5.49 14.80
N GLU A 146 0.96 -5.89 14.35
CA GLU A 146 -0.14 -6.34 15.22
C GLU A 146 0.26 -7.54 16.09
N VAL A 147 0.95 -8.53 15.51
CA VAL A 147 1.48 -9.70 16.24
C VAL A 147 2.50 -9.29 17.30
N CYS A 148 3.44 -8.39 16.95
CA CYS A 148 4.44 -7.89 17.89
C CYS A 148 3.79 -7.19 19.09
N ASN A 149 2.80 -6.34 18.83
CA ASN A 149 2.06 -5.63 19.88
C ASN A 149 1.29 -6.60 20.79
N ALA A 150 0.58 -7.58 20.20
CA ALA A 150 -0.16 -8.57 20.96
C ALA A 150 0.74 -9.41 21.89
N LYS A 151 1.93 -9.81 21.39
CA LYS A 151 2.90 -10.57 22.21
C LYS A 151 3.54 -9.72 23.30
N SER A 152 3.82 -8.44 23.05
CA SER A 152 4.34 -7.52 24.06
C SER A 152 3.37 -7.31 25.22
N GLU A 153 2.06 -7.25 24.95
CA GLU A 153 1.03 -7.14 25.98
C GLU A 153 0.97 -8.41 26.86
N ILE A 154 1.08 -9.59 26.26
CA ILE A 154 1.11 -10.88 27.00
C ILE A 154 2.33 -10.97 27.90
N GLY A 155 3.52 -10.56 27.43
CA GLY A 155 4.76 -10.56 28.22
C GLY A 155 4.68 -9.62 29.42
N ARG A 156 4.05 -8.46 29.29
CA ARG A 156 3.85 -7.51 30.41
C ARG A 156 2.83 -7.99 31.44
N ALA A 157 1.78 -8.69 31.01
CA ALA A 157 0.79 -9.28 31.92
C ALA A 157 1.43 -10.37 32.78
N SER A 158 2.22 -11.25 32.18
CA SER A 158 2.91 -12.36 32.89
C SER A 158 3.96 -11.88 33.90
N CYS A 159 4.57 -10.71 33.70
CA CYS A 159 5.48 -10.11 34.68
C CYS A 159 4.76 -9.48 35.92
N ARG A 160 3.50 -9.05 35.77
CA ARG A 160 2.72 -8.47 36.86
C ARG A 160 2.17 -9.50 37.83
N GLU A 161 2.00 -10.75 37.41
CA GLU A 161 1.50 -11.83 38.29
C GLU A 161 2.58 -12.51 39.14
N ARG A 162 3.85 -12.09 39.03
CA ARG A 162 4.98 -12.66 39.79
C ARG A 162 5.53 -11.77 40.90
N VAL A 163 4.75 -10.77 41.38
CA VAL A 163 5.14 -9.91 42.54
C VAL A 163 4.19 -10.17 43.66
#